data_e336fb9484fc5583012e9d6308b60bb4
#
_entry.id   e336fb9484fc5583012e9d6308b60bb4
#
_cell.length_a   1.000
_cell.length_b   1.000
_cell.length_c   1.000
_cell.angle_alpha   90.00
_cell.angle_beta   90.00
_cell.angle_gamma   90.00
#
_symmetry.space_group_name_H-M   'P 1'
#
loop_
_entity.id
_entity.type
_entity.pdbx_description
1 polymer ?
#
loop_
_entity_poly.entity_id
_entity_poly.type
_entity_poly.pdbx_seq_one_letter_code
_entity_poly.pdbx_strand_id
1 'polypeptide(L)' 'MATNILIDEFHLTIQAPRGLPEAEYQAMRRALDDRRFQTKLRAAVRNVARQHQALRKTRFVLSR' A
#
# COMPACT_ATOMS: atom_id res chain seq x y z
N MET A 1 -27.47 7.50 3.42
CA MET A 1 -26.30 6.59 3.43
C MET A 1 -25.34 6.94 2.32
N ALA A 2 -24.16 7.31 2.66
CA ALA A 2 -23.18 7.64 1.65
C ALA A 2 -22.56 6.36 1.11
N THR A 3 -22.61 6.18 -0.18
CA THR A 3 -21.96 5.07 -0.84
C THR A 3 -20.89 5.60 -1.77
N ASN A 4 -19.76 4.94 -1.78
CA ASN A 4 -18.67 5.29 -2.68
C ASN A 4 -18.81 4.48 -3.97
N ILE A 5 -18.41 5.09 -5.06
CA ILE A 5 -18.29 4.37 -6.32
C ILE A 5 -16.83 4.12 -6.61
N LEU A 6 -16.54 3.02 -7.26
CA LEU A 6 -15.17 2.69 -7.65
C LEU A 6 -14.75 3.54 -8.83
N ILE A 7 -13.66 4.28 -8.67
CA ILE A 7 -13.08 5.07 -9.75
C ILE A 7 -11.99 4.28 -10.45
N ASP A 8 -11.09 3.66 -9.66
CA ASP A 8 -9.97 2.92 -10.21
C ASP A 8 -9.36 2.03 -9.13
N GLU A 9 -8.56 1.08 -9.55
CA GLU A 9 -7.82 0.21 -8.64
C GLU A 9 -6.39 0.08 -9.13
N PHE A 10 -5.46 0.15 -8.20
CA PHE A 10 -4.04 -0.05 -8.48
C PHE A 10 -3.58 -1.33 -7.80
N HIS A 11 -2.70 -2.06 -8.46
CA HIS A 11 -2.07 -3.24 -7.90
C HIS A 11 -0.62 -2.93 -7.54
N LEU A 12 -0.25 -3.25 -6.33
CA LEU A 12 1.12 -3.11 -5.87
C LEU A 12 1.77 -4.48 -5.84
N THR A 13 2.76 -4.68 -6.70
CA THR A 13 3.52 -5.92 -6.78
C THR A 13 4.88 -5.69 -6.14
N ILE A 14 5.27 -6.61 -5.26
CA ILE A 14 6.55 -6.52 -4.56
C ILE A 14 7.42 -7.65 -5.05
N GLN A 15 8.57 -7.30 -5.61
CA GLN A 15 9.51 -8.25 -6.19
C GLN A 15 10.85 -8.14 -5.48
N ALA A 16 11.56 -9.26 -5.42
CA ALA A 16 12.91 -9.32 -4.87
C ALA A 16 13.81 -10.08 -5.83
N PRO A 17 15.13 -9.83 -5.78
CA PRO A 17 16.08 -10.57 -6.61
C PRO A 17 16.04 -12.06 -6.29
N ARG A 18 16.35 -12.89 -7.29
CA ARG A 18 16.58 -14.30 -7.08
C ARG A 18 17.95 -14.53 -6.46
N GLY A 19 18.11 -15.66 -5.78
CA GLY A 19 19.43 -16.08 -5.32
C GLY A 19 19.84 -15.52 -3.97
N LEU A 20 18.94 -14.85 -3.27
CA LEU A 20 19.21 -14.40 -1.90
C LEU A 20 19.06 -15.57 -0.92
N PRO A 21 19.75 -15.52 0.23
CA PRO A 21 19.52 -16.50 1.29
C PRO A 21 18.06 -16.50 1.74
N GLU A 22 17.55 -17.67 2.11
CA GLU A 22 16.16 -17.81 2.55
C GLU A 22 15.83 -16.89 3.73
N ALA A 23 16.81 -16.68 4.63
CA ALA A 23 16.62 -15.80 5.76
C ALA A 23 16.26 -14.36 5.34
N GLU A 24 16.82 -13.90 4.22
CA GLU A 24 16.52 -12.57 3.72
C GLU A 24 15.09 -12.50 3.17
N TYR A 25 14.64 -13.51 2.45
CA TYR A 25 13.26 -13.56 1.97
C TYR A 25 12.27 -13.56 3.12
N GLN A 26 12.59 -14.32 4.18
CA GLN A 26 11.70 -14.36 5.34
C GLN A 26 11.65 -13.02 6.07
N ALA A 27 12.80 -12.34 6.14
CA ALA A 27 12.83 -11.01 6.74
C ALA A 27 11.99 -10.02 5.94
N MET A 28 12.03 -10.10 4.61
CA MET A 28 11.19 -9.27 3.75
C MET A 28 9.71 -9.53 3.97
N ARG A 29 9.32 -10.81 4.06
CA ARG A 29 7.92 -11.17 4.30
C ARG A 29 7.44 -10.68 5.65
N ARG A 30 8.30 -10.79 6.68
CA ARG A 30 7.95 -10.29 8.01
C ARG A 30 7.80 -8.77 8.02
N ALA A 31 8.66 -8.08 7.30
CA ALA A 31 8.55 -6.62 7.19
C ALA A 31 7.24 -6.21 6.53
N LEU A 32 6.83 -6.94 5.48
CA LEU A 32 5.58 -6.67 4.77
C LEU A 32 4.35 -6.99 5.62
N ASP A 33 4.47 -7.93 6.56
CA ASP A 33 3.39 -8.28 7.48
C ASP A 33 3.35 -7.36 8.71
N ASP A 34 4.36 -6.52 8.89
CA ASP A 34 4.43 -5.64 10.04
C ASP A 34 3.36 -4.57 9.96
N ARG A 35 2.59 -4.44 11.04
CA ARG A 35 1.51 -3.46 11.12
C ARG A 35 2.04 -2.03 10.97
N ARG A 36 3.22 -1.74 11.50
CA ARG A 36 3.82 -0.41 11.39
C ARG A 36 4.11 -0.06 9.94
N PHE A 37 4.65 -1.02 9.20
CA PHE A 37 4.90 -0.82 7.77
C PHE A 37 3.60 -0.54 7.03
N GLN A 38 2.57 -1.35 7.29
CA GLN A 38 1.28 -1.19 6.61
C GLN A 38 0.61 0.14 6.95
N THR A 39 0.72 0.56 8.20
CA THR A 39 0.17 1.85 8.63
C THR A 39 0.88 3.01 7.93
N LYS A 40 2.19 2.94 7.83
CA LYS A 40 2.98 3.96 7.14
C LYS A 40 2.67 4.00 5.65
N LEU A 41 2.50 2.82 5.05
CA LEU A 41 2.17 2.74 3.63
C LEU A 41 0.80 3.39 3.35
N ARG A 42 -0.19 3.11 4.17
CA ARG A 42 -1.50 3.75 4.04
C ARG A 42 -1.42 5.25 4.20
N ALA A 43 -0.64 5.71 5.16
CA ALA A 43 -0.46 7.14 5.38
C ALA A 43 0.24 7.80 4.19
N ALA A 44 1.23 7.14 3.60
CA ALA A 44 1.93 7.65 2.43
C ALA A 44 1.00 7.78 1.24
N VAL A 45 0.15 6.78 1.01
CA VAL A 45 -0.82 6.81 -0.09
C VAL A 45 -1.78 7.98 0.10
N ARG A 46 -2.31 8.15 1.30
CA ARG A 46 -3.23 9.27 1.58
C ARG A 46 -2.55 10.62 1.43
N ASN A 47 -1.29 10.71 1.84
CA ASN A 47 -0.54 11.94 1.76
C ASN A 47 -0.31 12.36 0.29
N VAL A 48 0.05 11.41 -0.56
CA VAL A 48 0.21 11.65 -1.99
C VAL A 48 -1.12 12.10 -2.61
N ALA A 49 -2.22 11.44 -2.25
CA ALA A 49 -3.53 11.80 -2.77
C ALA A 49 -3.92 13.24 -2.43
N ARG A 50 -3.59 13.69 -1.22
CA ARG A 50 -3.91 15.06 -0.79
C ARG A 50 -3.18 16.13 -1.58
N GLN A 51 -2.06 15.78 -2.20
CA GLN A 51 -1.29 16.71 -3.01
C GLN A 51 -1.97 17.03 -4.34
N HIS A 52 -2.98 16.25 -4.71
CA HIS A 52 -3.73 16.45 -5.95
C HIS A 52 -5.14 16.89 -5.63
N GLN A 53 -5.47 18.08 -6.03
CA GLN A 53 -6.77 18.68 -5.70
C GLN A 53 -7.93 17.82 -6.19
N ALA A 54 -7.78 17.21 -7.36
CA ALA A 54 -8.82 16.36 -7.95
C ALA A 54 -9.11 15.12 -7.12
N LEU A 55 -8.17 14.70 -6.26
CA LEU A 55 -8.29 13.48 -5.46
C LEU A 55 -8.67 13.72 -4.01
N ARG A 56 -8.93 14.97 -3.62
CA ARG A 56 -9.18 15.29 -2.21
C ARG A 56 -10.43 14.65 -1.64
N LYS A 57 -11.42 14.41 -2.47
CA LYS A 57 -12.67 13.79 -2.04
C LYS A 57 -12.67 12.28 -2.19
N THR A 58 -11.59 11.70 -2.69
CA THR A 58 -11.49 10.26 -2.87
C THR A 58 -11.07 9.58 -1.57
N ARG A 59 -11.41 8.31 -1.48
CA ARG A 59 -10.97 7.45 -0.38
C ARG A 59 -10.06 6.38 -0.95
N PHE A 60 -8.86 6.28 -0.39
CA PHE A 60 -7.91 5.25 -0.77
C PHE A 60 -7.93 4.14 0.28
N VAL A 61 -8.22 2.94 -0.16
CA VAL A 61 -8.26 1.76 0.71
C VAL A 61 -7.16 0.81 0.24
N LEU A 62 -6.22 0.54 1.13
CA LEU A 62 -5.18 -0.45 0.88
C LEU A 62 -5.60 -1.74 1.55
N SER A 63 -5.83 -2.77 0.76
CA SER A 63 -6.20 -4.08 1.27
C SER A 63 -5.18 -5.11 0.80
N ARG A 64 -5.16 -6.23 1.51
CA ARG A 64 -4.17 -7.24 1.32
C ARG A 64 -4.81 -8.59 1.02
#